data_a2dd12d205ded1e5992018da6c9536a9
#
_entry.id   a2dd12d205ded1e5992018da6c9536a9
#
_cell.length_a   1.000
_cell.length_b   1.000
_cell.length_c   1.000
_cell.angle_alpha   90.00
_cell.angle_beta   90.00
_cell.angle_gamma   90.00
#
_symmetry.space_group_name_H-M   'P 1'
#
loop_
_entity.id
_entity.type
_entity.pdbx_description
1 polymer ?
#
loop_
_entity_poly.entity_id
_entity_poly.type
_entity_poly.pdbx_seq_one_letter_code
_entity_poly.pdbx_strand_id
1 'polypeptide(L)'
;MIFKSLVFSGFLVVSLIAPLQAQYRPNIVWLMAEDIGQDLACYGMKGLQTPTLDRLATEGRKNNNAICANPICSPNRSAMMVGVNPTIINAHMHRSNRDLALPAPYKPITSYLRDAGYTTLIGHDLVFEKGRKIDCNFKTTTTGTYDGENSFGLFDAARSWKKSDGPFFAQIQLKATHRGDWWNGIRKASDDPVSVDEIELPPYI
;
A
#
# COMPACT_ATOMS: atom_id res chain seq x y z
N MET A 1 -6.32 -34.10 -77.72
CA MET A 1 -5.26 -33.50 -76.88
C MET A 1 -5.95 -32.44 -76.02
N ILE A 2 -6.20 -32.80 -74.73
CA ILE A 2 -6.96 -31.90 -73.82
C ILE A 2 -5.94 -31.45 -72.76
N PHE A 3 -5.62 -30.12 -72.80
CA PHE A 3 -4.79 -29.50 -71.77
C PHE A 3 -5.64 -29.20 -70.52
N LYS A 4 -5.33 -29.84 -69.41
CA LYS A 4 -5.91 -29.50 -68.11
C LYS A 4 -5.04 -28.42 -67.47
N SER A 5 -5.61 -27.21 -67.34
CA SER A 5 -5.02 -26.10 -66.53
C SER A 5 -5.21 -26.43 -65.04
N LEU A 6 -4.10 -26.60 -64.32
CA LEU A 6 -4.08 -26.60 -62.86
C LEU A 6 -4.05 -25.16 -62.33
N VAL A 7 -5.12 -24.74 -61.69
CA VAL A 7 -5.16 -23.46 -60.94
C VAL A 7 -4.63 -23.73 -59.55
N PHE A 8 -3.46 -23.22 -59.23
CA PHE A 8 -2.88 -23.24 -57.87
C PHE A 8 -3.45 -22.05 -57.09
N SER A 9 -4.42 -22.32 -56.22
CA SER A 9 -4.92 -21.33 -55.25
C SER A 9 -3.96 -21.23 -54.08
N GLY A 10 -3.11 -20.24 -54.10
CA GLY A 10 -2.24 -19.88 -53.00
C GLY A 10 -3.07 -19.25 -51.86
N PHE A 11 -3.28 -19.95 -50.77
CA PHE A 11 -3.83 -19.37 -49.55
C PHE A 11 -2.76 -18.51 -48.86
N LEU A 12 -2.89 -17.19 -48.96
CA LEU A 12 -2.06 -16.25 -48.21
C LEU A 12 -2.53 -16.24 -46.73
N VAL A 13 -1.83 -16.96 -45.90
CA VAL A 13 -2.03 -16.87 -44.46
C VAL A 13 -1.40 -15.60 -43.94
N VAL A 14 -2.18 -14.53 -43.87
CA VAL A 14 -1.78 -13.31 -43.15
C VAL A 14 -1.87 -13.58 -41.70
N SER A 15 -0.74 -13.94 -41.08
CA SER A 15 -0.60 -13.99 -39.61
C SER A 15 -0.77 -12.56 -39.07
N LEU A 16 -1.94 -12.26 -38.52
CA LEU A 16 -2.19 -11.07 -37.71
C LEU A 16 -1.33 -11.19 -36.44
N ILE A 17 -0.11 -10.68 -36.51
CA ILE A 17 0.70 -10.39 -35.32
C ILE A 17 0.06 -9.17 -34.67
N ALA A 18 -0.93 -9.42 -33.81
CA ALA A 18 -1.41 -8.37 -32.92
C ALA A 18 -0.20 -7.91 -32.09
N PRO A 19 0.12 -6.60 -32.06
CA PRO A 19 1.16 -6.14 -31.16
C PRO A 19 0.75 -6.52 -29.75
N LEU A 20 1.53 -7.37 -29.08
CA LEU A 20 1.45 -7.53 -27.63
C LEU A 20 1.78 -6.14 -27.05
N GLN A 21 0.76 -5.33 -26.84
CA GLN A 21 0.92 -4.15 -26.01
C GLN A 21 1.33 -4.68 -24.63
N ALA A 22 2.59 -4.50 -24.30
CA ALA A 22 3.07 -4.77 -22.96
C ALA A 22 2.16 -3.98 -22.02
N GLN A 23 1.32 -4.71 -21.28
CA GLN A 23 0.38 -4.08 -20.35
C GLN A 23 1.20 -3.24 -19.38
N TYR A 24 1.05 -1.91 -19.47
CA TYR A 24 1.76 -0.98 -18.59
C TYR A 24 1.35 -1.29 -17.14
N ARG A 25 2.30 -1.75 -16.35
CA ARG A 25 2.14 -2.06 -14.93
C ARG A 25 2.93 -1.03 -14.13
N PRO A 26 2.27 0.02 -13.61
CA PRO A 26 2.95 1.05 -12.83
C PRO A 26 3.44 0.48 -11.51
N ASN A 27 4.56 1.00 -11.01
CA ASN A 27 4.95 0.77 -9.63
C ASN A 27 3.95 1.43 -8.69
N ILE A 28 3.62 0.74 -7.58
CA ILE A 28 2.66 1.21 -6.60
C ILE A 28 3.39 1.40 -5.28
N VAL A 29 3.35 2.62 -4.74
CA VAL A 29 3.90 2.94 -3.42
C VAL A 29 2.75 3.38 -2.52
N TRP A 30 2.55 2.66 -1.44
CA TRP A 30 1.53 2.95 -0.43
C TRP A 30 2.18 3.46 0.84
N LEU A 31 2.13 4.77 1.05
CA LEU A 31 2.60 5.42 2.27
C LEU A 31 1.46 5.45 3.28
N MET A 32 1.68 4.85 4.43
CA MET A 32 0.70 4.77 5.52
C MET A 32 1.19 5.56 6.72
N ALA A 33 0.56 6.70 6.98
CA ALA A 33 0.69 7.40 8.26
C ALA A 33 -0.36 6.87 9.24
N GLU A 34 -0.01 6.74 10.51
CA GLU A 34 -0.92 6.31 11.58
C GLU A 34 -1.32 7.51 12.45
N ASP A 35 -2.47 7.37 13.11
CA ASP A 35 -2.98 8.31 14.13
C ASP A 35 -3.04 9.78 13.66
N ILE A 36 -3.30 10.01 12.37
CA ILE A 36 -3.57 11.33 11.83
C ILE A 36 -4.98 11.37 11.22
N GLY A 37 -5.62 12.53 11.35
CA GLY A 37 -6.86 12.87 10.69
C GLY A 37 -6.62 13.73 9.44
N GLN A 38 -7.32 14.84 9.35
CA GLN A 38 -7.11 15.85 8.32
C GLN A 38 -6.01 16.87 8.74
N ASP A 39 -5.03 16.41 9.50
CA ASP A 39 -3.99 17.23 10.13
C ASP A 39 -2.85 17.53 9.15
N LEU A 40 -3.21 18.03 7.95
CA LEU A 40 -2.29 18.41 6.89
C LEU A 40 -2.69 19.78 6.32
N ALA A 41 -1.72 20.57 5.85
CA ALA A 41 -1.97 21.89 5.30
C ALA A 41 -2.93 21.84 4.08
N CYS A 42 -2.84 20.82 3.22
CA CYS A 42 -3.76 20.63 2.10
C CYS A 42 -5.23 20.39 2.52
N TYR A 43 -5.49 20.03 3.78
CA TYR A 43 -6.83 19.94 4.36
C TYR A 43 -7.24 21.17 5.17
N GLY A 44 -6.38 22.20 5.23
CA GLY A 44 -6.66 23.46 5.89
C GLY A 44 -6.13 23.57 7.32
N MET A 45 -5.32 22.60 7.78
CA MET A 45 -4.68 22.71 9.09
C MET A 45 -3.74 23.92 9.14
N LYS A 46 -3.99 24.81 10.09
CA LYS A 46 -3.16 26.01 10.30
C LYS A 46 -1.90 25.65 11.10
N GLY A 47 -0.84 26.44 10.92
CA GLY A 47 0.42 26.26 11.65
C GLY A 47 1.29 25.09 11.18
N LEU A 48 0.76 24.17 10.38
CA LEU A 48 1.49 23.00 9.87
C LEU A 48 1.88 23.19 8.42
N GLN A 49 3.17 23.02 8.12
CA GLN A 49 3.69 23.09 6.75
C GLN A 49 3.96 21.67 6.21
N THR A 50 3.24 21.28 5.17
CA THR A 50 3.38 19.98 4.53
C THR A 50 3.58 20.08 3.01
N PRO A 51 4.61 20.83 2.53
CA PRO A 51 4.72 21.25 1.13
C PRO A 51 4.78 20.09 0.15
N THR A 52 5.41 18.98 0.51
CA THR A 52 5.46 17.80 -0.36
C THR A 52 4.09 17.13 -0.50
N LEU A 53 3.32 17.01 0.58
CA LEU A 53 1.99 16.42 0.56
C LEU A 53 0.98 17.38 -0.11
N ASP A 54 1.15 18.69 0.08
CA ASP A 54 0.33 19.71 -0.57
C ASP A 54 0.52 19.68 -2.09
N ARG A 55 1.76 19.51 -2.55
CA ARG A 55 2.06 19.31 -3.98
C ARG A 55 1.41 18.04 -4.51
N LEU A 56 1.54 16.91 -3.81
CA LEU A 56 0.88 15.65 -4.19
C LEU A 56 -0.64 15.79 -4.24
N ALA A 57 -1.24 16.54 -3.32
CA ALA A 57 -2.67 16.82 -3.33
C ALA A 57 -3.11 17.66 -4.53
N THR A 58 -2.24 18.52 -5.04
CA THR A 58 -2.49 19.37 -6.22
C THR A 58 -2.31 18.58 -7.53
N GLU A 59 -1.28 17.75 -7.62
CA GLU A 59 -0.94 16.96 -8.80
C GLU A 59 -1.80 15.69 -8.94
N GLY A 60 -2.34 15.19 -7.82
CA GLY A 60 -3.09 13.95 -7.75
C GLY A 60 -4.57 14.12 -7.40
N ARG A 61 -5.09 13.17 -6.62
CA ARG A 61 -6.46 13.21 -6.11
C ARG A 61 -6.45 13.30 -4.59
N LYS A 62 -7.08 14.35 -4.06
CA LYS A 62 -7.35 14.53 -2.64
C LYS A 62 -8.77 14.05 -2.31
N ASN A 63 -8.92 13.19 -1.31
CA ASN A 63 -10.21 12.71 -0.82
C ASN A 63 -10.56 13.43 0.49
N ASN A 64 -11.62 14.22 0.49
CA ASN A 64 -12.05 14.99 1.67
C ASN A 64 -12.85 14.13 2.67
N ASN A 65 -13.44 13.03 2.21
CA ASN A 65 -14.31 12.16 3.01
C ASN A 65 -13.79 10.71 2.98
N ALA A 66 -12.55 10.51 3.43
CA ALA A 66 -12.01 9.17 3.64
C ALA A 66 -12.31 8.73 5.08
N ILE A 67 -13.06 7.63 5.23
CA ILE A 67 -13.50 7.13 6.54
C ILE A 67 -12.87 5.77 6.79
N CYS A 68 -12.21 5.61 7.95
CA CYS A 68 -11.68 4.34 8.40
C CYS A 68 -12.82 3.35 8.67
N ALA A 69 -12.68 2.12 8.22
CA ALA A 69 -13.65 1.05 8.52
C ALA A 69 -13.71 0.71 10.02
N ASN A 70 -12.62 0.97 10.75
CA ASN A 70 -12.54 0.84 12.19
C ASN A 70 -11.40 1.78 12.70
N PRO A 71 -11.64 2.64 13.70
CA PRO A 71 -10.66 3.66 14.12
C PRO A 71 -9.58 3.10 15.06
N ILE A 72 -9.09 1.89 14.79
CA ILE A 72 -8.01 1.27 15.56
C ILE A 72 -7.09 0.44 14.63
N CYS A 73 -5.80 0.36 14.95
CA CYS A 73 -4.73 -0.13 14.09
C CYS A 73 -5.04 -1.44 13.36
N SER A 74 -5.11 -2.56 14.08
CA SER A 74 -5.15 -3.88 13.45
C SER A 74 -6.48 -4.18 12.73
N PRO A 75 -7.67 -3.78 13.20
CA PRO A 75 -8.89 -3.93 12.43
C PRO A 75 -8.89 -3.12 11.14
N ASN A 76 -8.47 -1.84 11.21
CA ASN A 76 -8.42 -1.01 10.01
C ASN A 76 -7.40 -1.53 8.99
N ARG A 77 -6.23 -1.97 9.45
CA ARG A 77 -5.21 -2.60 8.59
C ARG A 77 -5.74 -3.85 7.91
N SER A 78 -6.47 -4.68 8.66
CA SER A 78 -7.13 -5.88 8.11
C SER A 78 -8.14 -5.52 7.03
N ALA A 79 -8.98 -4.51 7.29
CA ALA A 79 -9.94 -4.00 6.30
C ALA A 79 -9.26 -3.49 5.04
N MET A 80 -8.20 -2.70 5.18
CA MET A 80 -7.44 -2.14 4.06
C MET A 80 -6.73 -3.22 3.24
N MET A 81 -6.17 -4.24 3.90
CA MET A 81 -5.47 -5.33 3.22
C MET A 81 -6.40 -6.27 2.46
N VAL A 82 -7.65 -6.40 2.88
CA VAL A 82 -8.61 -7.33 2.26
C VAL A 82 -9.68 -6.60 1.43
N GLY A 83 -9.87 -5.30 1.66
CA GLY A 83 -10.85 -4.49 0.94
C GLY A 83 -12.30 -4.71 1.39
N VAL A 84 -12.52 -5.17 2.65
CA VAL A 84 -13.85 -5.39 3.21
C VAL A 84 -13.96 -4.87 4.64
N ASN A 85 -15.19 -4.70 5.13
CA ASN A 85 -15.39 -4.36 6.53
C ASN A 85 -14.80 -5.45 7.44
N PRO A 86 -14.06 -5.10 8.51
CA PRO A 86 -13.36 -6.08 9.33
C PRO A 86 -14.30 -7.05 10.08
N THR A 87 -15.58 -6.72 10.25
CA THR A 87 -16.59 -7.65 10.82
C THR A 87 -16.86 -8.85 9.92
N ILE A 88 -16.79 -8.66 8.59
CA ILE A 88 -17.03 -9.73 7.60
C ILE A 88 -15.98 -10.85 7.72
N ILE A 89 -14.76 -10.49 8.07
CA ILE A 89 -13.63 -11.39 8.17
C ILE A 89 -13.22 -11.68 9.63
N ASN A 90 -14.09 -11.40 10.59
CA ASN A 90 -13.85 -11.56 12.03
C ASN A 90 -12.59 -10.83 12.55
N ALA A 91 -12.24 -9.71 11.94
CA ALA A 91 -11.02 -8.96 12.24
C ALA A 91 -11.27 -7.63 12.98
N HIS A 92 -12.48 -7.42 13.54
CA HIS A 92 -12.91 -6.14 14.12
C HIS A 92 -12.40 -5.86 15.53
N MET A 93 -11.91 -6.88 16.26
CA MET A 93 -11.37 -6.71 17.61
C MET A 93 -9.86 -6.50 17.57
N HIS A 94 -9.37 -5.51 18.32
CA HIS A 94 -7.96 -5.17 18.31
C HIS A 94 -7.04 -6.34 18.66
N ARG A 95 -6.13 -6.66 17.76
CA ARG A 95 -5.10 -7.72 17.89
C ARG A 95 -5.65 -9.10 18.25
N SER A 96 -6.85 -9.41 17.75
CA SER A 96 -7.47 -10.72 17.88
C SER A 96 -7.30 -11.58 16.63
N ASN A 97 -7.62 -12.87 16.75
CA ASN A 97 -7.78 -13.81 15.62
C ASN A 97 -6.57 -13.92 14.66
N ARG A 98 -5.35 -13.62 15.12
CA ARG A 98 -4.14 -13.61 14.32
C ARG A 98 -3.69 -14.98 13.83
N ASP A 99 -4.18 -16.03 14.46
CA ASP A 99 -3.98 -17.44 14.15
C ASP A 99 -5.06 -18.01 13.21
N LEU A 100 -6.17 -17.28 12.99
CA LEU A 100 -7.25 -17.71 12.14
C LEU A 100 -7.00 -17.31 10.68
N ALA A 101 -7.22 -18.25 9.77
CA ALA A 101 -7.18 -17.98 8.33
C ALA A 101 -8.31 -17.03 7.92
N LEU A 102 -8.07 -16.24 6.87
CA LEU A 102 -9.15 -15.50 6.23
C LEU A 102 -10.24 -16.46 5.74
N PRO A 103 -11.53 -16.14 5.96
CA PRO A 103 -12.60 -16.94 5.40
C PRO A 103 -12.62 -16.85 3.87
N ALA A 104 -12.95 -17.95 3.19
CA ALA A 104 -13.14 -17.92 1.74
C ALA A 104 -14.31 -17.00 1.36
N PRO A 105 -14.25 -16.27 0.24
CA PRO A 105 -13.22 -16.27 -0.79
C PRO A 105 -12.13 -15.18 -0.59
N TYR A 106 -12.07 -14.55 0.57
CA TYR A 106 -11.24 -13.36 0.81
C TYR A 106 -9.74 -13.67 0.78
N LYS A 107 -9.00 -12.80 0.12
CA LYS A 107 -7.54 -12.81 0.04
C LYS A 107 -7.01 -11.39 0.27
N PRO A 108 -5.79 -11.23 0.79
CA PRO A 108 -5.16 -9.92 0.89
C PRO A 108 -4.78 -9.38 -0.50
N ILE A 109 -4.74 -8.06 -0.63
CA ILE A 109 -4.38 -7.37 -1.88
C ILE A 109 -3.03 -7.83 -2.44
N THR A 110 -2.09 -8.17 -1.57
CA THR A 110 -0.77 -8.69 -1.97
C THR A 110 -0.86 -9.99 -2.76
N SER A 111 -1.86 -10.84 -2.50
CA SER A 111 -2.08 -12.05 -3.31
C SER A 111 -2.51 -11.70 -4.73
N TYR A 112 -3.46 -10.79 -4.90
CA TYR A 112 -3.91 -10.35 -6.22
C TYR A 112 -2.79 -9.65 -7.01
N LEU A 113 -1.97 -8.85 -6.32
CA LEU A 113 -0.85 -8.17 -6.95
C LEU A 113 0.24 -9.14 -7.41
N ARG A 114 0.54 -10.19 -6.61
CA ARG A 114 1.45 -11.26 -7.05
C ARG A 114 0.91 -12.01 -8.26
N ASP A 115 -0.38 -12.36 -8.25
CA ASP A 115 -1.03 -13.02 -9.40
C ASP A 115 -0.94 -12.14 -10.65
N ALA A 116 -0.91 -10.81 -10.51
CA ALA A 116 -0.69 -9.84 -11.58
C ALA A 116 0.80 -9.61 -11.91
N GLY A 117 1.73 -10.33 -11.28
CA GLY A 117 3.17 -10.27 -11.56
C GLY A 117 3.92 -9.14 -10.87
N TYR A 118 3.39 -8.60 -9.78
CA TYR A 118 4.08 -7.64 -8.92
C TYR A 118 4.93 -8.33 -7.86
N THR A 119 6.09 -7.77 -7.57
CA THR A 119 6.80 -8.06 -6.32
C THR A 119 6.20 -7.22 -5.21
N THR A 120 5.78 -7.86 -4.11
CA THR A 120 5.20 -7.16 -2.97
C THR A 120 6.24 -6.92 -1.88
N LEU A 121 6.43 -5.65 -1.51
CA LEU A 121 7.49 -5.20 -0.61
C LEU A 121 6.90 -4.49 0.61
N ILE A 122 7.55 -4.65 1.76
CA ILE A 122 7.22 -3.88 2.96
C ILE A 122 8.46 -3.18 3.51
N GLY A 123 8.30 -1.88 3.81
CA GLY A 123 9.37 -1.06 4.35
C GLY A 123 10.38 -0.56 3.33
N HIS A 124 11.28 0.26 3.80
CA HIS A 124 12.43 0.80 3.06
C HIS A 124 13.45 1.42 4.04
N ASP A 125 14.44 2.12 3.51
CA ASP A 125 15.54 2.72 4.27
C ASP A 125 15.15 4.08 4.91
N LEU A 126 14.05 4.15 5.64
CA LEU A 126 13.71 5.32 6.44
C LEU A 126 14.55 5.39 7.71
N VAL A 127 14.89 6.63 8.11
CA VAL A 127 15.80 6.91 9.21
C VAL A 127 15.31 6.36 10.56
N PHE A 128 14.01 6.49 10.84
CA PHE A 128 13.45 6.15 12.15
C PHE A 128 13.14 4.68 12.32
N GLU A 129 12.74 4.02 11.27
CA GLU A 129 12.55 2.59 11.20
C GLU A 129 12.41 2.14 9.74
N LYS A 130 12.51 0.88 9.52
CA LYS A 130 12.40 0.33 8.17
C LYS A 130 10.95 0.28 7.64
N GLY A 131 10.02 1.01 8.25
CA GLY A 131 8.63 1.17 7.79
C GLY A 131 7.85 -0.13 7.66
N ARG A 132 8.08 -1.09 8.56
CA ARG A 132 7.54 -2.44 8.51
C ARG A 132 6.52 -2.68 9.61
N LYS A 133 5.24 -2.66 9.27
CA LYS A 133 4.17 -3.03 10.18
C LYS A 133 3.03 -3.69 9.40
N ILE A 134 2.79 -4.95 9.64
CA ILE A 134 1.64 -5.68 9.09
C ILE A 134 0.44 -5.48 10.01
N ASP A 135 0.50 -5.97 11.23
CA ASP A 135 -0.49 -5.81 12.30
C ASP A 135 -1.94 -6.08 11.85
N CYS A 136 -2.18 -7.19 11.16
CA CYS A 136 -3.51 -7.65 10.76
C CYS A 136 -4.09 -8.67 11.73
N ASN A 137 -5.42 -8.75 11.79
CA ASN A 137 -6.18 -9.66 12.65
C ASN A 137 -6.60 -10.93 11.91
N PHE A 138 -5.67 -11.54 11.19
CA PHE A 138 -5.83 -12.85 10.58
C PHE A 138 -4.45 -13.47 10.39
N LYS A 139 -4.41 -14.78 10.24
CA LYS A 139 -3.18 -15.51 9.98
C LYS A 139 -2.57 -15.08 8.67
N THR A 140 -1.36 -14.52 8.73
CA THR A 140 -0.60 -14.15 7.55
C THR A 140 0.19 -15.36 7.08
N THR A 141 0.06 -15.70 5.81
CA THR A 141 0.92 -16.72 5.21
C THR A 141 2.30 -16.14 5.01
N THR A 142 3.28 -16.87 5.46
CA THR A 142 4.67 -16.47 5.36
C THR A 142 5.14 -16.55 3.91
N THR A 143 5.46 -15.40 3.32
CA THR A 143 6.02 -15.28 1.97
C THR A 143 7.21 -14.34 2.01
N GLY A 144 8.27 -14.66 1.27
CA GLY A 144 9.47 -13.85 1.22
C GLY A 144 10.33 -13.85 2.51
N THR A 145 11.48 -13.27 2.40
CA THR A 145 12.47 -13.14 3.49
C THR A 145 12.92 -11.69 3.63
N TYR A 146 13.31 -11.30 4.84
CA TYR A 146 13.89 -9.99 5.10
C TYR A 146 15.37 -10.12 5.41
N ASP A 147 16.24 -9.70 4.48
CA ASP A 147 17.71 -9.71 4.63
C ASP A 147 18.26 -11.04 5.20
N GLY A 148 17.69 -12.18 4.76
CA GLY A 148 18.06 -13.51 5.23
C GLY A 148 17.38 -13.95 6.54
N GLU A 149 16.58 -13.11 7.16
CA GLU A 149 15.79 -13.42 8.34
C GLU A 149 14.36 -13.88 7.98
N ASN A 150 13.50 -13.99 9.00
CA ASN A 150 12.15 -14.48 8.86
C ASN A 150 11.33 -13.70 7.82
N SER A 151 10.52 -14.42 7.11
CA SER A 151 9.60 -13.89 6.12
C SER A 151 8.57 -12.93 6.71
N PHE A 152 8.12 -11.98 5.89
CA PHE A 152 7.22 -10.91 6.29
C PHE A 152 5.76 -11.17 5.95
N GLY A 153 5.30 -12.39 6.19
CA GLY A 153 3.89 -12.70 6.12
C GLY A 153 3.26 -12.40 4.76
N LEU A 154 2.56 -11.30 4.63
CA LEU A 154 1.83 -10.94 3.42
C LEU A 154 2.70 -10.48 2.24
N PHE A 155 3.96 -10.15 2.48
CA PHE A 155 4.88 -9.56 1.51
C PHE A 155 5.99 -10.52 1.12
N ASP A 156 6.49 -10.38 -0.11
CA ASP A 156 7.58 -11.21 -0.61
C ASP A 156 8.91 -10.86 0.05
N ALA A 157 9.12 -9.57 0.34
CA ALA A 157 10.33 -9.14 1.03
C ALA A 157 10.11 -7.85 1.83
N ALA A 158 10.95 -7.66 2.86
CA ALA A 158 11.02 -6.41 3.61
C ALA A 158 12.32 -5.68 3.24
N ARG A 159 12.33 -5.03 2.10
CA ARG A 159 13.48 -4.33 1.55
C ARG A 159 13.09 -3.06 0.78
N SER A 160 14.07 -2.27 0.40
CA SER A 160 13.90 -1.13 -0.49
C SER A 160 13.42 -1.57 -1.88
N TRP A 161 12.47 -0.79 -2.45
CA TRP A 161 12.01 -0.98 -3.82
C TRP A 161 13.07 -0.63 -4.89
N LYS A 162 14.11 0.12 -4.52
CA LYS A 162 15.21 0.50 -5.42
C LYS A 162 15.96 -0.70 -6.03
N LYS A 163 15.81 -1.87 -5.40
CA LYS A 163 16.41 -3.14 -5.85
C LYS A 163 15.41 -4.02 -6.60
N SER A 164 14.28 -3.48 -7.05
CA SER A 164 13.28 -4.25 -7.78
C SER A 164 13.50 -4.13 -9.27
N ASP A 165 13.63 -5.25 -9.97
CA ASP A 165 13.88 -5.31 -11.42
C ASP A 165 12.58 -5.36 -12.24
N GLY A 166 11.42 -5.38 -11.58
CA GLY A 166 10.09 -5.45 -12.21
C GLY A 166 9.08 -4.55 -11.51
N PRO A 167 7.80 -4.63 -11.91
CA PRO A 167 6.74 -3.88 -11.25
C PRO A 167 6.63 -4.31 -9.79
N PHE A 168 6.51 -3.35 -8.90
CA PHE A 168 6.40 -3.62 -7.47
C PHE A 168 5.23 -2.88 -6.83
N PHE A 169 4.73 -3.46 -5.76
CA PHE A 169 3.89 -2.84 -4.76
C PHE A 169 4.69 -2.71 -3.47
N ALA A 170 4.90 -1.49 -2.99
CA ALA A 170 5.62 -1.24 -1.74
C ALA A 170 4.72 -0.56 -0.72
N GLN A 171 4.50 -1.20 0.42
CA GLN A 171 3.86 -0.60 1.57
C GLN A 171 4.91 -0.07 2.54
N ILE A 172 4.78 1.20 2.93
CA ILE A 172 5.70 1.85 3.87
C ILE A 172 4.88 2.42 5.01
N GLN A 173 5.21 2.00 6.21
CA GLN A 173 4.63 2.54 7.42
C GLN A 173 5.44 3.76 7.87
N LEU A 174 4.77 4.92 7.97
CA LEU A 174 5.32 6.12 8.56
C LEU A 174 4.95 6.15 10.05
N LYS A 175 5.95 6.01 10.91
CA LYS A 175 5.74 5.93 12.36
C LYS A 175 5.76 7.30 13.05
N ALA A 176 6.20 8.32 12.34
CA ALA A 176 6.35 9.67 12.88
C ALA A 176 5.06 10.22 13.53
N THR A 177 3.91 9.82 13.02
CA THR A 177 2.59 10.23 13.51
C THR A 177 2.00 9.30 14.56
N HIS A 178 2.53 8.08 14.71
CA HIS A 178 2.02 7.09 15.67
C HIS A 178 2.38 7.47 17.10
N ARG A 179 1.42 7.44 18.02
CA ARG A 179 1.65 7.70 19.44
C ARG A 179 2.64 6.70 20.04
N GLY A 180 3.67 7.20 20.75
CA GLY A 180 4.67 6.35 21.39
C GLY A 180 5.78 7.15 22.08
N ASP A 181 6.65 6.46 22.80
CA ASP A 181 7.72 7.05 23.63
C ASP A 181 8.76 7.86 22.80
N TRP A 182 8.87 7.58 21.53
CA TRP A 182 9.77 8.22 20.58
C TRP A 182 9.33 9.64 20.16
N TRP A 183 8.11 10.08 20.47
CA TRP A 183 7.64 11.43 20.19
C TRP A 183 8.53 12.52 20.78
N ASN A 184 9.07 12.30 21.97
CA ASN A 184 10.02 13.24 22.58
C ASN A 184 11.29 13.41 21.75
N GLY A 185 11.74 12.37 21.06
CA GLY A 185 12.87 12.42 20.15
C GLY A 185 12.54 13.21 18.89
N ILE A 186 11.38 13.00 18.30
CA ILE A 186 10.91 13.73 17.11
C ILE A 186 10.70 15.22 17.42
N ARG A 187 10.07 15.56 18.55
CA ARG A 187 9.91 16.98 18.96
C ARG A 187 11.25 17.70 19.08
N LYS A 188 12.26 17.05 19.60
CA LYS A 188 13.59 17.62 19.73
C LYS A 188 14.33 17.75 18.40
N ALA A 189 13.99 16.93 17.42
CA ALA A 189 14.60 16.91 16.09
C ALA A 189 13.85 17.79 15.08
N SER A 190 12.73 18.43 15.48
CA SER A 190 11.99 19.34 14.62
C SER A 190 12.71 20.69 14.58
N ASP A 191 13.04 21.15 13.38
CA ASP A 191 13.67 22.45 13.14
C ASP A 191 12.67 23.61 13.35
N ASP A 192 11.36 23.33 13.21
CA ASP A 192 10.29 24.32 13.35
C ASP A 192 9.08 23.66 14.04
N PRO A 193 9.11 23.50 15.38
CA PRO A 193 8.00 22.93 16.12
C PRO A 193 6.85 23.92 16.20
N VAL A 194 5.65 23.47 15.83
CA VAL A 194 4.40 24.24 16.02
C VAL A 194 4.20 24.56 17.51
N SER A 195 3.92 25.80 17.85
CA SER A 195 3.62 26.22 19.24
C SER A 195 2.22 25.75 19.63
N VAL A 196 1.97 25.63 20.94
CA VAL A 196 0.64 25.23 21.45
C VAL A 196 -0.44 26.21 21.03
N ASP A 197 -0.10 27.50 20.93
CA ASP A 197 -1.04 28.60 20.59
C ASP A 197 -1.43 28.57 19.09
N GLU A 198 -0.67 27.88 18.27
CA GLU A 198 -0.95 27.70 16.83
C GLU A 198 -1.81 26.46 16.52
N ILE A 199 -2.06 25.61 17.53
CA ILE A 199 -2.85 24.42 17.38
C ILE A 199 -4.33 24.76 17.48
N GLU A 200 -5.07 24.56 16.40
CA GLU A 200 -6.53 24.65 16.38
C GLU A 200 -7.12 23.33 16.89
N LEU A 201 -7.83 23.39 18.02
CA LEU A 201 -8.48 22.20 18.57
C LEU A 201 -9.68 21.78 17.70
N PRO A 202 -9.94 20.48 17.55
CA PRO A 202 -11.15 20.02 16.90
C PRO A 202 -12.42 20.53 17.59
N PRO A 203 -13.51 20.79 16.87
CA PRO A 203 -14.73 21.41 17.43
C PRO A 203 -15.48 20.55 18.44
N TYR A 204 -15.03 19.33 18.67
CA TYR A 204 -15.65 18.37 19.61
C TYR A 204 -14.82 18.15 20.90
N ILE A 205 -13.81 18.97 21.13
CA ILE A 205 -13.00 18.97 22.37
C ILE A 205 -13.35 20.19 23.20
#